data_c5eeb2707867d538ed3b9836491a3e24
#
_entry.id   c5eeb2707867d538ed3b9836491a3e24
#
_cell.length_a   1.000
_cell.length_b   1.000
_cell.length_c   1.000
_cell.angle_alpha   90.00
_cell.angle_beta   90.00
_cell.angle_gamma   90.00
#
_symmetry.space_group_name_H-M   'P 1'
#
loop_
_entity.id
_entity.type
_entity.pdbx_description
1 polymer ?
#
loop_
_entity_poly.entity_id
_entity_poly.type
_entity_poly.pdbx_seq_one_letter_code
_entity_poly.pdbx_strand_id
1 'polypeptide(L)'
;MGVTENQPEAAVPSRASEDEPADFATLLSRAYELGEMIKQSALAAEYVYYKDKVSRDADVHALARDFAKAKERFAECERFGRFHPDYNEALDRVYELEARLEAIGPVKQYKEAEQAVDLLLHEVSLVIARAVSDSIKVPDNNPNPKGCGSGGSCSCGGGGCG
;
A
#
# COMPACT_ATOMS: atom_id res chain seq x y z
N MET A 1 61.15 -38.16 -33.08
CA MET A 1 60.08 -38.61 -32.23
C MET A 1 59.53 -37.39 -31.50
N GLY A 2 58.54 -36.77 -32.09
CA GLY A 2 57.87 -35.57 -31.52
C GLY A 2 56.51 -35.98 -31.02
N VAL A 3 56.28 -35.85 -29.73
CA VAL A 3 54.98 -36.09 -29.07
C VAL A 3 54.28 -34.77 -29.07
N THR A 4 53.21 -34.66 -29.86
CA THR A 4 52.30 -33.53 -29.85
C THR A 4 51.30 -33.74 -28.69
N GLU A 5 51.45 -32.90 -27.66
CA GLU A 5 50.55 -32.83 -26.51
C GLU A 5 49.28 -32.09 -26.94
N ASN A 6 48.20 -32.85 -26.98
CA ASN A 6 46.86 -32.36 -27.30
C ASN A 6 46.22 -31.83 -25.99
N GLN A 7 46.20 -30.50 -25.80
CA GLN A 7 45.50 -29.91 -24.68
C GLN A 7 43.99 -29.89 -24.99
N PRO A 8 43.11 -30.29 -24.05
CA PRO A 8 41.67 -30.15 -24.22
C PRO A 8 41.26 -28.69 -24.08
N GLU A 9 40.71 -28.19 -25.15
CA GLU A 9 40.06 -26.87 -25.24
C GLU A 9 38.94 -26.80 -24.19
N ALA A 10 39.13 -25.89 -23.23
CA ALA A 10 38.14 -25.62 -22.21
C ALA A 10 36.87 -25.06 -22.84
N ALA A 11 35.79 -25.82 -22.83
CA ALA A 11 34.47 -25.39 -23.27
C ALA A 11 34.04 -24.18 -22.44
N VAL A 12 33.99 -23.00 -23.06
CA VAL A 12 33.41 -21.79 -22.51
C VAL A 12 31.92 -22.06 -22.30
N PRO A 13 31.35 -21.87 -21.09
CA PRO A 13 29.93 -22.03 -20.89
C PRO A 13 29.22 -21.01 -21.77
N SER A 14 28.39 -21.49 -22.67
CA SER A 14 27.51 -20.69 -23.52
C SER A 14 26.68 -19.79 -22.60
N ARG A 15 26.89 -18.47 -22.69
CA ARG A 15 25.97 -17.50 -22.13
C ARG A 15 24.60 -17.77 -22.74
N ALA A 16 23.68 -18.28 -21.90
CA ALA A 16 22.28 -18.36 -22.26
C ALA A 16 21.84 -16.96 -22.75
N SER A 17 21.30 -16.92 -23.94
CA SER A 17 20.82 -15.71 -24.60
C SER A 17 19.76 -15.03 -23.71
N GLU A 18 20.08 -13.83 -23.21
CA GLU A 18 19.21 -12.98 -22.37
C GLU A 18 18.02 -12.37 -23.13
N ASP A 19 17.76 -12.79 -24.37
CA ASP A 19 16.80 -12.15 -25.29
C ASP A 19 15.57 -13.01 -25.63
N GLU A 20 15.32 -14.11 -24.94
CA GLU A 20 14.07 -14.85 -25.14
C GLU A 20 12.94 -14.17 -24.34
N PRO A 21 11.81 -13.75 -25.00
CA PRO A 21 10.72 -13.10 -24.28
C PRO A 21 10.20 -14.02 -23.17
N ALA A 22 10.21 -13.53 -21.94
CA ALA A 22 9.79 -14.30 -20.79
C ALA A 22 8.35 -14.77 -21.00
N ASP A 23 8.14 -16.08 -20.95
CA ASP A 23 6.80 -16.66 -20.99
C ASP A 23 5.96 -16.16 -19.81
N PHE A 24 4.66 -15.94 -20.06
CA PHE A 24 3.71 -15.43 -19.05
C PHE A 24 3.71 -16.31 -17.78
N ALA A 25 3.85 -17.64 -17.93
CA ALA A 25 3.94 -18.55 -16.79
C ALA A 25 5.19 -18.27 -15.94
N THR A 26 6.31 -18.00 -16.57
CA THR A 26 7.57 -17.64 -15.90
C THR A 26 7.43 -16.32 -15.15
N LEU A 27 6.79 -15.30 -15.74
CA LEU A 27 6.52 -14.02 -15.08
C LEU A 27 5.64 -14.20 -13.83
N LEU A 28 4.58 -15.00 -13.94
CA LEU A 28 3.72 -15.30 -12.79
C LEU A 28 4.48 -16.05 -11.69
N SER A 29 5.33 -17.03 -12.05
CA SER A 29 6.16 -17.73 -11.06
C SER A 29 7.05 -16.76 -10.28
N ARG A 30 7.72 -15.84 -10.97
CA ARG A 30 8.54 -14.81 -10.32
C ARG A 30 7.75 -13.83 -9.46
N ALA A 31 6.52 -13.48 -9.88
CA ALA A 31 5.64 -12.67 -9.07
C ALA A 31 5.22 -13.37 -7.77
N TYR A 32 4.94 -14.67 -7.82
CA TYR A 32 4.66 -15.48 -6.62
C TYR A 32 5.88 -15.58 -5.70
N GLU A 33 7.08 -15.82 -6.25
CA GLU A 33 8.31 -15.83 -5.46
C GLU A 33 8.52 -14.49 -4.74
N LEU A 34 8.32 -13.36 -5.43
CA LEU A 34 8.39 -12.04 -4.82
C LEU A 34 7.34 -11.86 -3.71
N GLY A 35 6.11 -12.30 -3.94
CA GLY A 35 5.06 -12.28 -2.93
C GLY A 35 5.41 -13.07 -1.67
N GLU A 36 6.00 -14.25 -1.82
CA GLU A 36 6.47 -15.05 -0.68
C GLU A 36 7.65 -14.38 0.04
N MET A 37 8.57 -13.73 -0.67
CA MET A 37 9.65 -12.96 -0.03
C MET A 37 9.09 -11.80 0.81
N ILE A 38 8.11 -11.05 0.29
CA ILE A 38 7.44 -9.97 1.02
C ILE A 38 6.75 -10.52 2.26
N LYS A 39 6.01 -11.60 2.14
CA LYS A 39 5.31 -12.27 3.24
C LYS A 39 6.25 -12.76 4.34
N GLN A 40 7.47 -13.16 4.00
CA GLN A 40 8.51 -13.60 4.93
C GLN A 40 9.33 -12.43 5.50
N SER A 41 9.06 -11.20 5.08
CA SER A 41 9.78 -10.03 5.60
C SER A 41 9.45 -9.75 7.07
N ALA A 42 10.37 -9.09 7.76
CA ALA A 42 10.16 -8.66 9.14
C ALA A 42 8.95 -7.72 9.27
N LEU A 43 8.74 -6.83 8.30
CA LEU A 43 7.60 -5.90 8.26
C LEU A 43 6.26 -6.65 8.20
N ALA A 44 6.15 -7.67 7.34
CA ALA A 44 4.94 -8.47 7.24
C ALA A 44 4.69 -9.29 8.51
N ALA A 45 5.74 -9.83 9.14
CA ALA A 45 5.63 -10.55 10.41
C ALA A 45 5.14 -9.63 11.54
N GLU A 46 5.66 -8.40 11.63
CA GLU A 46 5.24 -7.40 12.61
C GLU A 46 3.78 -6.99 12.41
N TYR A 47 3.38 -6.73 11.18
CA TYR A 47 1.98 -6.45 10.82
C TYR A 47 1.03 -7.57 11.27
N VAL A 48 1.35 -8.83 10.95
CA VAL A 48 0.54 -9.99 11.34
C VAL A 48 0.45 -10.13 12.86
N TYR A 49 1.55 -9.91 13.56
CA TYR A 49 1.60 -9.97 15.02
C TYR A 49 0.66 -8.95 15.68
N TYR A 50 0.75 -7.67 15.30
CA TYR A 50 -0.10 -6.64 15.88
C TYR A 50 -1.55 -6.74 15.43
N LYS A 51 -1.80 -7.16 14.19
CA LYS A 51 -3.15 -7.47 13.69
C LYS A 51 -3.84 -8.54 14.54
N ASP A 52 -3.14 -9.64 14.83
CA ASP A 52 -3.66 -10.70 15.68
C ASP A 52 -3.93 -10.18 17.11
N LYS A 53 -3.03 -9.38 17.66
CA LYS A 53 -3.17 -8.78 18.98
C LYS A 53 -4.39 -7.85 19.09
N VAL A 54 -4.59 -6.98 18.11
CA VAL A 54 -5.75 -6.08 18.02
C VAL A 54 -7.05 -6.88 17.81
N SER A 55 -7.01 -7.94 16.99
CA SER A 55 -8.18 -8.76 16.66
C SER A 55 -8.70 -9.59 17.85
N ARG A 56 -7.89 -9.81 18.89
CA ARG A 56 -8.28 -10.55 20.09
C ARG A 56 -8.69 -9.65 21.25
N ASP A 57 -8.52 -8.35 21.10
CA ASP A 57 -8.82 -7.39 22.17
C ASP A 57 -10.30 -6.98 22.14
N ALA A 58 -11.06 -7.42 23.14
CA ALA A 58 -12.49 -7.14 23.24
C ALA A 58 -12.79 -5.65 23.47
N ASP A 59 -11.90 -4.93 24.18
CA ASP A 59 -12.07 -3.51 24.47
C ASP A 59 -11.84 -2.67 23.21
N VAL A 60 -10.85 -3.05 22.38
CA VAL A 60 -10.63 -2.44 21.06
C VAL A 60 -11.84 -2.65 20.17
N HIS A 61 -12.41 -3.86 20.14
CA HIS A 61 -13.61 -4.14 19.35
C HIS A 61 -14.85 -3.36 19.83
N ALA A 62 -15.00 -3.18 21.13
CA ALA A 62 -16.09 -2.37 21.66
C ALA A 62 -15.94 -0.91 21.24
N LEU A 63 -14.75 -0.34 21.42
CA LEU A 63 -14.44 1.04 21.05
C LEU A 63 -14.52 1.28 19.53
N ALA A 64 -14.09 0.31 18.71
CA ALA A 64 -14.22 0.38 17.26
C ALA A 64 -15.69 0.39 16.80
N ARG A 65 -16.57 -0.38 17.44
CA ARG A 65 -18.01 -0.31 17.17
C ARG A 65 -18.62 1.04 17.53
N ASP A 66 -18.21 1.62 18.65
CA ASP A 66 -18.69 2.94 19.05
C ASP A 66 -18.19 4.02 18.10
N PHE A 67 -16.95 3.91 17.65
CA PHE A 67 -16.38 4.80 16.62
C PHE A 67 -17.11 4.69 15.28
N ALA A 68 -17.44 3.46 14.84
CA ALA A 68 -18.23 3.27 13.62
C ALA A 68 -19.60 3.95 13.72
N LYS A 69 -20.33 3.80 14.83
CA LYS A 69 -21.61 4.47 15.06
C LYS A 69 -21.48 6.00 15.08
N ALA A 70 -20.41 6.51 15.70
CA ALA A 70 -20.17 7.96 15.71
C ALA A 70 -19.93 8.50 14.30
N LYS A 71 -19.17 7.77 13.47
CA LYS A 71 -18.96 8.13 12.06
C LYS A 71 -20.25 8.10 11.24
N GLU A 72 -21.13 7.10 11.44
CA GLU A 72 -22.43 7.03 10.77
C GLU A 72 -23.29 8.26 11.15
N ARG A 73 -23.36 8.59 12.46
CA ARG A 73 -24.08 9.79 12.92
C ARG A 73 -23.50 11.08 12.33
N PHE A 74 -22.19 11.21 12.30
CA PHE A 74 -21.53 12.38 11.69
C PHE A 74 -21.85 12.48 10.19
N ALA A 75 -21.79 11.36 9.45
CA ALA A 75 -22.12 11.31 8.02
C ALA A 75 -23.59 11.72 7.75
N GLU A 76 -24.53 11.40 8.65
CA GLU A 76 -25.91 11.88 8.58
C GLU A 76 -25.98 13.40 8.74
N CYS A 77 -25.28 13.96 9.75
CA CYS A 77 -25.22 15.41 9.95
C CYS A 77 -24.55 16.13 8.77
N GLU A 78 -23.50 15.55 8.19
CA GLU A 78 -22.76 16.11 7.06
C GLU A 78 -23.62 16.28 5.81
N ARG A 79 -24.62 15.40 5.58
CA ARG A 79 -25.60 15.55 4.46
C ARG A 79 -26.39 16.85 4.52
N PHE A 80 -26.61 17.37 5.72
CA PHE A 80 -27.32 18.66 5.93
C PHE A 80 -26.35 19.84 6.07
N GLY A 81 -25.03 19.57 6.00
CA GLY A 81 -23.98 20.55 6.10
C GLY A 81 -23.75 21.08 7.51
N ARG A 82 -22.85 22.04 7.63
CA ARG A 82 -22.42 22.64 8.93
C ARG A 82 -23.52 23.37 9.71
N PHE A 83 -24.69 23.55 9.10
CA PHE A 83 -25.85 24.19 9.74
C PHE A 83 -26.70 23.22 10.55
N HIS A 84 -26.40 21.91 10.47
CA HIS A 84 -27.09 20.93 11.34
C HIS A 84 -26.73 21.20 12.81
N PRO A 85 -27.71 21.28 13.73
CA PRO A 85 -27.44 21.61 15.13
C PRO A 85 -26.44 20.67 15.79
N ASP A 86 -26.48 19.38 15.46
CA ASP A 86 -25.62 18.34 16.06
C ASP A 86 -24.29 18.15 15.29
N TYR A 87 -24.00 18.96 14.26
CA TYR A 87 -22.80 18.74 13.40
C TYR A 87 -21.50 18.76 14.21
N ASN A 88 -21.31 19.79 15.04
CA ASN A 88 -20.09 19.94 15.83
C ASN A 88 -20.00 18.85 16.91
N GLU A 89 -21.09 18.54 17.59
CA GLU A 89 -21.12 17.49 18.63
C GLU A 89 -20.80 16.12 18.04
N ALA A 90 -21.35 15.80 16.87
CA ALA A 90 -21.07 14.53 16.20
C ALA A 90 -19.60 14.46 15.73
N LEU A 91 -19.03 15.56 15.24
CA LEU A 91 -17.64 15.66 14.85
C LEU A 91 -16.69 15.48 16.04
N ASP A 92 -16.96 16.20 17.14
CA ASP A 92 -16.17 16.12 18.37
C ASP A 92 -16.18 14.68 18.93
N ARG A 93 -17.33 14.01 18.84
CA ARG A 93 -17.45 12.61 19.28
C ARG A 93 -16.60 11.67 18.43
N VAL A 94 -16.51 11.89 17.12
CA VAL A 94 -15.64 11.10 16.23
C VAL A 94 -14.17 11.30 16.65
N TYR A 95 -13.73 12.54 16.85
CA TYR A 95 -12.36 12.84 17.27
C TYR A 95 -12.01 12.26 18.65
N GLU A 96 -12.93 12.33 19.61
CA GLU A 96 -12.72 11.75 20.94
C GLU A 96 -12.47 10.24 20.85
N LEU A 97 -13.32 9.53 20.10
CA LEU A 97 -13.21 8.06 19.97
C LEU A 97 -11.97 7.66 19.16
N GLU A 98 -11.61 8.43 18.12
CA GLU A 98 -10.39 8.24 17.37
C GLU A 98 -9.14 8.38 18.26
N ALA A 99 -9.05 9.46 19.02
CA ALA A 99 -7.96 9.68 19.97
C ALA A 99 -7.84 8.57 21.02
N ARG A 100 -8.98 8.05 21.49
CA ARG A 100 -9.00 6.92 22.41
C ARG A 100 -8.49 5.63 21.78
N LEU A 101 -8.84 5.36 20.53
CA LEU A 101 -8.32 4.20 19.78
C LEU A 101 -6.81 4.32 19.55
N GLU A 102 -6.34 5.50 19.18
CA GLU A 102 -4.92 5.77 18.95
C GLU A 102 -4.06 5.73 20.22
N ALA A 103 -4.66 6.01 21.37
CA ALA A 103 -3.98 5.89 22.66
C ALA A 103 -3.69 4.42 23.06
N ILE A 104 -4.37 3.44 22.43
CA ILE A 104 -4.15 2.02 22.71
C ILE A 104 -2.86 1.58 22.00
N GLY A 105 -1.81 1.25 22.78
CA GLY A 105 -0.50 0.89 22.27
C GLY A 105 -0.52 -0.13 21.12
N PRO A 106 -1.16 -1.30 21.26
CA PRO A 106 -1.30 -2.28 20.17
C PRO A 106 -1.96 -1.75 18.90
N VAL A 107 -2.93 -0.85 19.00
CA VAL A 107 -3.60 -0.22 17.84
C VAL A 107 -2.65 0.71 17.11
N LYS A 108 -1.89 1.51 17.86
CA LYS A 108 -0.86 2.39 17.30
C LYS A 108 0.20 1.59 16.55
N GLN A 109 0.74 0.53 17.18
CA GLN A 109 1.74 -0.33 16.56
C GLN A 109 1.20 -1.06 15.31
N TYR A 110 -0.08 -1.47 15.35
CA TYR A 110 -0.73 -2.05 14.17
C TYR A 110 -0.78 -1.07 13.00
N LYS A 111 -1.19 0.19 13.23
CA LYS A 111 -1.23 1.24 12.21
C LYS A 111 0.17 1.54 11.64
N GLU A 112 1.18 1.62 12.49
CA GLU A 112 2.58 1.84 12.07
C GLU A 112 3.09 0.68 11.21
N ALA A 113 2.82 -0.56 11.62
CA ALA A 113 3.21 -1.75 10.85
C ALA A 113 2.44 -1.86 9.52
N GLU A 114 1.14 -1.50 9.50
CA GLU A 114 0.33 -1.43 8.29
C GLU A 114 0.91 -0.43 7.28
N GLN A 115 1.25 0.76 7.73
CA GLN A 115 1.89 1.78 6.89
C GLN A 115 3.25 1.33 6.34
N ALA A 116 4.04 0.62 7.14
CA ALA A 116 5.35 0.12 6.72
C ALA A 116 5.22 -0.94 5.62
N VAL A 117 4.26 -1.85 5.73
CA VAL A 117 3.97 -2.85 4.68
C VAL A 117 3.41 -2.19 3.43
N ASP A 118 2.50 -1.22 3.58
CA ASP A 118 1.93 -0.48 2.45
C ASP A 118 3.01 0.27 1.67
N LEU A 119 3.92 0.94 2.37
CA LEU A 119 5.07 1.62 1.75
C LEU A 119 5.97 0.64 1.00
N LEU A 120 6.28 -0.52 1.58
CA LEU A 120 7.06 -1.57 0.92
C LEU A 120 6.39 -2.03 -0.38
N LEU A 121 5.08 -2.30 -0.34
CA LEU A 121 4.31 -2.73 -1.52
C LEU A 121 4.27 -1.64 -2.60
N HIS A 122 4.11 -0.38 -2.18
CA HIS A 122 4.14 0.76 -3.09
C HIS A 122 5.51 0.91 -3.77
N GLU A 123 6.61 0.83 -3.02
CA GLU A 123 7.98 0.91 -3.56
C GLU A 123 8.27 -0.23 -4.54
N VAL A 124 7.89 -1.47 -4.21
CA VAL A 124 8.03 -2.62 -5.12
C VAL A 124 7.24 -2.39 -6.41
N SER A 125 6.00 -1.92 -6.28
CA SER A 125 5.14 -1.61 -7.44
C SER A 125 5.74 -0.50 -8.32
N LEU A 126 6.34 0.52 -7.71
CA LEU A 126 7.05 1.59 -8.44
C LEU A 126 8.27 1.06 -9.19
N VAL A 127 9.06 0.18 -8.60
CA VAL A 127 10.22 -0.43 -9.26
C VAL A 127 9.78 -1.21 -10.48
N ILE A 128 8.73 -2.04 -10.35
CA ILE A 128 8.17 -2.82 -11.46
C ILE A 128 7.63 -1.90 -12.57
N ALA A 129 6.85 -0.89 -12.20
CA ALA A 129 6.25 0.03 -13.16
C ALA A 129 7.32 0.81 -13.94
N ARG A 130 8.33 1.36 -13.26
CA ARG A 130 9.42 2.11 -13.86
C ARG A 130 10.32 1.25 -14.75
N ALA A 131 10.47 -0.03 -14.44
CA ALA A 131 11.20 -0.96 -15.30
C ALA A 131 10.52 -1.14 -16.68
N VAL A 132 9.21 -0.90 -16.76
CA VAL A 132 8.46 -0.96 -18.03
C VAL A 132 8.42 0.42 -18.69
N SER A 133 8.03 1.46 -17.97
CA SER A 133 8.01 2.84 -18.48
C SER A 133 7.85 3.86 -17.34
N ASP A 134 8.56 4.98 -17.41
CA ASP A 134 8.42 6.10 -16.47
C ASP A 134 7.04 6.78 -16.51
N SER A 135 6.26 6.53 -17.56
CA SER A 135 4.90 7.09 -17.71
C SER A 135 3.83 6.29 -16.97
N ILE A 136 4.14 5.08 -16.50
CA ILE A 136 3.18 4.25 -15.77
C ILE A 136 3.00 4.80 -14.37
N LYS A 137 1.74 5.15 -14.04
CA LYS A 137 1.37 5.64 -12.71
C LYS A 137 0.98 4.48 -11.82
N VAL A 138 1.61 4.41 -10.65
CA VAL A 138 1.22 3.51 -9.56
C VAL A 138 0.34 4.32 -8.60
N PRO A 139 -0.85 3.81 -8.22
CA PRO A 139 -1.68 4.45 -7.21
C PRO A 139 -0.91 4.62 -5.90
N ASP A 140 -0.97 5.82 -5.31
CA ASP A 140 -0.43 6.09 -3.99
C ASP A 140 -1.58 5.99 -2.97
N ASN A 141 -1.45 5.10 -2.01
CA ASN A 141 -2.41 4.93 -0.91
C ASN A 141 -2.23 5.96 0.19
N ASN A 142 -1.38 6.97 -0.01
CA ASN A 142 -1.17 8.02 0.98
C ASN A 142 -2.47 8.81 1.20
N PRO A 143 -3.09 8.75 2.39
CA PRO A 143 -4.33 9.47 2.70
C PRO A 143 -4.14 11.00 2.67
N ASN A 144 -2.89 11.47 2.67
CA ASN A 144 -2.54 12.87 2.54
C ASN A 144 -1.64 13.07 1.30
N PRO A 145 -2.17 12.95 0.07
CA PRO A 145 -1.38 13.18 -1.13
C PRO A 145 -0.82 14.61 -1.02
N LYS A 146 0.51 14.73 -0.99
CA LYS A 146 1.19 16.03 -1.08
C LYS A 146 0.56 16.76 -2.24
N GLY A 147 -0.18 17.80 -1.92
CA GLY A 147 -1.14 18.48 -2.79
C GLY A 147 -0.60 18.67 -4.19
N CYS A 148 -1.49 18.60 -5.15
CA CYS A 148 -1.23 19.00 -6.52
C CYS A 148 -0.47 20.32 -6.47
N GLY A 149 0.82 20.24 -6.84
CA GLY A 149 1.67 21.44 -6.85
C GLY A 149 0.97 22.53 -7.62
N SER A 150 0.81 23.65 -6.97
CA SER A 150 0.35 24.94 -7.48
C SER A 150 0.87 25.15 -8.92
N GLY A 151 -0.01 25.03 -9.92
CA GLY A 151 0.34 25.37 -11.28
C GLY A 151 -0.45 24.75 -12.43
N GLY A 152 -1.52 24.00 -12.17
CA GLY A 152 -2.43 23.50 -13.22
C GLY A 152 -3.77 24.21 -13.18
N SER A 153 -3.98 25.24 -14.02
CA SER A 153 -5.29 25.84 -14.30
C SER A 153 -6.23 24.73 -14.78
N CYS A 154 -7.13 24.28 -13.89
CA CYS A 154 -8.26 23.45 -14.30
C CYS A 154 -9.24 24.35 -15.07
N SER A 155 -9.01 24.48 -16.38
CA SER A 155 -9.98 25.03 -17.29
C SER A 155 -11.15 24.07 -17.43
N CYS A 156 -12.11 24.16 -16.53
CA CYS A 156 -13.45 23.61 -16.73
C CYS A 156 -14.12 24.45 -17.80
N GLY A 157 -13.95 24.03 -19.06
CA GLY A 157 -14.67 24.61 -20.19
C GLY A 157 -16.17 24.45 -19.96
N GLY A 158 -16.83 25.57 -19.65
CA GLY A 158 -18.28 25.65 -19.61
C GLY A 158 -18.83 25.39 -21.00
N GLY A 159 -19.40 24.19 -21.22
CA GLY A 159 -20.28 23.89 -22.34
C GLY A 159 -21.68 24.35 -21.97
N GLY A 160 -22.11 25.51 -22.52
CA GLY A 160 -23.46 26.00 -22.40
C GLY A 160 -24.43 25.07 -23.09
N CYS A 161 -25.53 24.76 -22.42
CA CYS A 161 -26.73 24.19 -23.01
C CYS A 161 -27.44 25.28 -23.81
N GLY A 162 -27.62 25.08 -25.15
CA GLY A 162 -28.62 25.73 -25.96
C GLY A 162 -29.78 24.76 -26.15
#